data_badc72a2675ef74a299ce7abd6117b56
#
_entry.id   badc72a2675ef74a299ce7abd6117b56
#
_cell.length_a   1.000
_cell.length_b   1.000
_cell.length_c   1.000
_cell.angle_alpha   90.00
_cell.angle_beta   90.00
_cell.angle_gamma   90.00
#
_symmetry.space_group_name_H-M   'P 1'
#
loop_
_entity.id
_entity.type
_entity.pdbx_description
1 polymer ?
#
loop_
_entity_poly.entity_id
_entity_poly.type
_entity_poly.pdbx_seq_one_letter_code
_entity_poly.pdbx_strand_id
1 'polypeptide(L)'
;MADHAEDNEDGEDDIFVYRGGRAPLHITHVLIDESIDEIEEGAFRDCEHLVQVDTHDGLRYVWKYAFWRCKSLRRINLKSAVEIDMSAFGQCKNLTDVELGDELVIIRNFVFNGCSSLTHLKLPSSISDIYTGAFGRCNLTDIELPQRLEYMGPSAFCGCERLQRIALPLIRDLFLFSDRSQTYDQFQGCEQLVTVDLVGGIHKTVASLHMDSWRTEMITEINRINQVLPNTCGIDKAEEIQQWMDVIIDKIDHYKSEHCRYVKEGINLLELALWKAKLGEKEGSSEVRETKKAIDSESVRKERRVTCGADTVIKNVLPFLELE
;
A
#
# COMPACT_ATOMS: atom_id res chain seq x y z
N MET A 1 -22.89 67.25 -20.37
CA MET A 1 -22.09 66.72 -19.24
C MET A 1 -22.36 65.22 -19.23
N ALA A 2 -21.45 64.46 -19.79
CA ALA A 2 -21.54 63.02 -19.83
C ALA A 2 -20.73 62.47 -18.66
N ASP A 3 -21.42 61.83 -17.72
CA ASP A 3 -20.79 61.09 -16.65
C ASP A 3 -20.18 59.80 -17.24
N HIS A 4 -18.85 59.78 -17.26
CA HIS A 4 -18.10 58.54 -17.47
C HIS A 4 -18.20 57.70 -16.21
N ALA A 5 -18.97 56.61 -16.24
CA ALA A 5 -18.83 55.53 -15.33
C ALA A 5 -17.49 54.86 -15.66
N GLU A 6 -16.53 54.98 -14.76
CA GLU A 6 -15.30 54.19 -14.78
C GLU A 6 -15.67 52.74 -14.40
N ASP A 7 -15.61 51.86 -15.36
CA ASP A 7 -15.63 50.40 -15.16
C ASP A 7 -14.33 50.03 -14.43
N ASN A 8 -14.40 49.82 -13.13
CA ASN A 8 -13.33 49.17 -12.38
C ASN A 8 -13.29 47.69 -12.78
N GLU A 9 -12.48 47.37 -13.78
CA GLU A 9 -12.00 46.04 -14.08
C GLU A 9 -10.83 45.68 -13.14
N ASP A 10 -11.02 45.69 -11.85
CA ASP A 10 -10.17 44.96 -10.92
C ASP A 10 -10.90 43.67 -10.58
N GLY A 11 -10.56 42.61 -11.35
CA GLY A 11 -11.00 41.25 -11.11
C GLY A 11 -10.35 40.73 -9.81
N GLU A 12 -10.86 41.14 -8.67
CA GLU A 12 -10.72 40.39 -7.43
C GLU A 12 -11.44 39.06 -7.70
N ASP A 13 -10.68 37.95 -7.75
CA ASP A 13 -11.23 36.60 -7.77
C ASP A 13 -12.13 36.47 -6.54
N ASP A 14 -13.45 36.51 -6.74
CA ASP A 14 -14.44 36.39 -5.68
C ASP A 14 -14.32 35.01 -5.02
N ILE A 15 -13.65 34.95 -3.86
CA ILE A 15 -13.47 33.71 -3.10
C ILE A 15 -14.79 33.39 -2.42
N PHE A 16 -15.42 32.29 -2.80
CA PHE A 16 -16.63 31.78 -2.15
C PHE A 16 -16.26 31.05 -0.86
N VAL A 17 -16.75 31.54 0.29
CA VAL A 17 -16.56 30.86 1.58
C VAL A 17 -17.67 29.83 1.77
N TYR A 18 -17.30 28.54 1.77
CA TYR A 18 -18.24 27.44 1.99
C TYR A 18 -18.51 27.20 3.48
N ARG A 19 -19.79 27.25 3.86
CA ARG A 19 -20.31 27.00 5.22
C ARG A 19 -21.42 25.95 5.26
N GLY A 20 -21.50 25.08 4.25
CA GLY A 20 -22.52 24.05 4.10
C GLY A 20 -23.47 24.32 2.94
N GLY A 21 -24.27 23.31 2.58
CA GLY A 21 -25.23 23.34 1.51
C GLY A 21 -24.63 23.24 0.11
N ARG A 22 -25.40 23.65 -0.90
CA ARG A 22 -24.97 23.59 -2.30
C ARG A 22 -24.38 24.91 -2.76
N ALA A 23 -23.17 24.86 -3.31
CA ALA A 23 -22.48 26.02 -3.83
C ALA A 23 -23.06 26.53 -5.18
N PRO A 24 -22.92 27.82 -5.51
CA PRO A 24 -23.26 28.36 -6.82
C PRO A 24 -22.38 27.74 -7.94
N LEU A 25 -22.95 27.53 -9.12
CA LEU A 25 -22.25 26.84 -10.21
C LEU A 25 -21.12 27.65 -10.90
N HIS A 26 -21.13 28.96 -10.72
CA HIS A 26 -20.20 29.88 -11.42
C HIS A 26 -18.92 30.20 -10.62
N ILE A 27 -18.78 29.64 -9.43
CA ILE A 27 -17.61 29.89 -8.57
C ILE A 27 -16.34 29.35 -9.19
N THR A 28 -15.23 30.06 -8.99
CA THR A 28 -13.88 29.69 -9.44
C THR A 28 -12.97 29.28 -8.28
N HIS A 29 -13.11 29.94 -7.13
CA HIS A 29 -12.31 29.70 -5.94
C HIS A 29 -13.21 29.50 -4.72
N VAL A 30 -12.82 28.56 -3.87
CA VAL A 30 -13.54 28.20 -2.64
C VAL A 30 -12.57 28.16 -1.48
N LEU A 31 -12.94 28.82 -0.38
CA LEU A 31 -12.35 28.61 0.93
C LEU A 31 -13.34 27.81 1.80
N ILE A 32 -12.92 26.66 2.29
CA ILE A 32 -13.70 25.90 3.27
C ILE A 32 -13.55 26.58 4.63
N ASP A 33 -14.68 27.01 5.23
CA ASP A 33 -14.70 27.67 6.53
C ASP A 33 -14.20 26.73 7.63
N GLU A 34 -13.38 27.22 8.55
CA GLU A 34 -12.77 26.41 9.62
C GLU A 34 -13.79 25.75 10.57
N SER A 35 -15.04 26.22 10.58
CA SER A 35 -16.14 25.61 11.35
C SER A 35 -16.73 24.36 10.70
N ILE A 36 -16.31 24.02 9.47
CA ILE A 36 -16.84 22.91 8.68
C ILE A 36 -15.84 21.76 8.73
N ASP A 37 -16.25 20.58 9.19
CA ASP A 37 -15.47 19.34 9.17
C ASP A 37 -15.88 18.40 8.05
N GLU A 38 -16.97 18.72 7.34
CA GLU A 38 -17.47 17.91 6.21
C GLU A 38 -17.89 18.75 5.01
N ILE A 39 -17.70 18.19 3.82
CA ILE A 39 -18.27 18.70 2.57
C ILE A 39 -19.44 17.81 2.19
N GLU A 40 -20.63 18.39 2.19
CA GLU A 40 -21.91 17.69 2.00
C GLU A 40 -22.04 17.01 0.63
N GLU A 41 -22.99 16.05 0.54
CA GLU A 41 -23.30 15.36 -0.73
C GLU A 41 -23.61 16.35 -1.85
N GLY A 42 -22.83 16.28 -2.94
CA GLY A 42 -23.03 17.11 -4.12
C GLY A 42 -22.82 18.60 -3.91
N ALA A 43 -22.18 19.05 -2.83
CA ALA A 43 -22.00 20.47 -2.50
C ALA A 43 -21.49 21.31 -3.67
N PHE A 44 -20.47 20.81 -4.39
CA PHE A 44 -19.87 21.47 -5.57
C PHE A 44 -20.14 20.71 -6.87
N ARG A 45 -21.14 19.82 -6.88
CA ARG A 45 -21.45 19.05 -8.09
C ARG A 45 -21.76 19.94 -9.28
N ASP A 46 -21.12 19.65 -10.43
CA ASP A 46 -21.23 20.38 -11.69
C ASP A 46 -20.69 21.85 -11.62
N CYS A 47 -19.91 22.24 -10.61
CA CYS A 47 -19.18 23.50 -10.60
C CYS A 47 -18.01 23.44 -11.59
N GLU A 48 -18.32 23.48 -12.89
CA GLU A 48 -17.36 23.23 -13.97
C GLU A 48 -16.23 24.26 -14.05
N HIS A 49 -16.45 25.46 -13.47
CA HIS A 49 -15.49 26.57 -13.44
C HIS A 49 -14.61 26.59 -12.18
N LEU A 50 -14.90 25.75 -11.18
CA LEU A 50 -14.13 25.67 -9.94
C LEU A 50 -12.70 25.22 -10.21
N VAL A 51 -11.73 26.07 -9.92
CA VAL A 51 -10.29 25.85 -10.17
C VAL A 51 -9.55 25.47 -8.90
N GLN A 52 -9.88 26.12 -7.79
CA GLN A 52 -9.17 26.00 -6.53
C GLN A 52 -10.13 25.83 -5.36
N VAL A 53 -9.72 24.94 -4.45
CA VAL A 53 -10.39 24.72 -3.16
C VAL A 53 -9.32 24.76 -2.08
N ASP A 54 -9.43 25.74 -1.20
CA ASP A 54 -8.57 25.87 -0.02
C ASP A 54 -9.25 25.18 1.16
N THR A 55 -8.63 24.13 1.62
CA THR A 55 -9.08 23.30 2.75
C THR A 55 -8.23 23.59 3.98
N HIS A 56 -8.65 23.10 5.14
CA HIS A 56 -7.94 23.21 6.42
C HIS A 56 -7.81 21.84 7.11
N ASP A 57 -7.00 21.76 8.16
CA ASP A 57 -6.68 20.49 8.84
C ASP A 57 -7.87 19.88 9.63
N GLY A 58 -8.96 20.63 9.79
CA GLY A 58 -10.20 20.15 10.41
C GLY A 58 -11.15 19.42 9.45
N LEU A 59 -10.91 19.48 8.14
CA LEU A 59 -11.79 18.83 7.16
C LEU A 59 -11.59 17.30 7.20
N ARG A 60 -12.63 16.56 7.63
CA ARG A 60 -12.58 15.11 7.86
C ARG A 60 -13.34 14.29 6.82
N TYR A 61 -14.44 14.83 6.28
CA TYR A 61 -15.37 14.06 5.45
C TYR A 61 -15.66 14.77 4.14
N VAL A 62 -15.55 14.03 3.04
CA VAL A 62 -15.97 14.48 1.70
C VAL A 62 -17.01 13.51 1.18
N TRP A 63 -18.26 13.95 1.21
CA TRP A 63 -19.37 13.07 0.91
C TRP A 63 -19.57 12.82 -0.58
N LYS A 64 -20.48 11.92 -0.89
CA LYS A 64 -20.79 11.43 -2.22
C LYS A 64 -21.05 12.55 -3.21
N TYR A 65 -20.38 12.46 -4.39
CA TYR A 65 -20.49 13.45 -5.48
C TYR A 65 -20.09 14.88 -5.11
N ALA A 66 -19.44 15.13 -3.99
CA ALA A 66 -19.15 16.49 -3.51
C ALA A 66 -18.54 17.39 -4.60
N PHE A 67 -17.58 16.89 -5.38
CA PHE A 67 -16.93 17.59 -6.50
C PHE A 67 -17.18 16.91 -7.85
N TRP A 68 -18.26 16.15 -7.99
CA TRP A 68 -18.58 15.47 -9.25
C TRP A 68 -18.63 16.46 -10.41
N ARG A 69 -17.82 16.21 -11.49
CA ARG A 69 -17.73 17.05 -12.69
C ARG A 69 -17.23 18.48 -12.45
N CYS A 70 -16.46 18.74 -11.39
CA CYS A 70 -15.66 19.97 -11.28
C CYS A 70 -14.52 19.90 -12.30
N LYS A 71 -14.83 20.16 -13.58
CA LYS A 71 -13.92 19.90 -14.70
C LYS A 71 -12.65 20.74 -14.68
N SER A 72 -12.69 21.95 -14.07
CA SER A 72 -11.56 22.87 -13.98
C SER A 72 -10.71 22.72 -12.73
N LEU A 73 -11.16 21.91 -11.74
CA LEU A 73 -10.44 21.69 -10.49
C LEU A 73 -9.08 21.07 -10.78
N ARG A 74 -8.00 21.71 -10.29
CA ARG A 74 -6.61 21.32 -10.57
C ARG A 74 -5.95 20.60 -9.40
N ARG A 75 -6.20 21.05 -8.19
CA ARG A 75 -5.58 20.49 -6.98
C ARG A 75 -6.52 20.53 -5.80
N ILE A 76 -6.31 19.58 -4.88
CA ILE A 76 -7.00 19.55 -3.59
C ILE A 76 -6.12 18.91 -2.53
N ASN A 77 -6.13 19.52 -1.34
CA ASN A 77 -5.47 18.97 -0.17
C ASN A 77 -6.49 18.24 0.72
N LEU A 78 -6.28 16.93 0.90
CA LEU A 78 -7.14 16.04 1.68
C LEU A 78 -6.32 15.29 2.75
N LYS A 79 -5.24 15.90 3.25
CA LYS A 79 -4.34 15.26 4.24
C LYS A 79 -5.05 14.90 5.55
N SER A 80 -6.04 15.68 5.93
CA SER A 80 -6.83 15.49 7.16
C SER A 80 -8.07 14.62 6.96
N ALA A 81 -8.40 14.27 5.70
CA ALA A 81 -9.60 13.50 5.39
C ALA A 81 -9.49 12.06 5.92
N VAL A 82 -10.54 11.63 6.60
CA VAL A 82 -10.74 10.26 7.09
C VAL A 82 -11.58 9.44 6.10
N GLU A 83 -12.52 10.11 5.43
CA GLU A 83 -13.42 9.48 4.49
C GLU A 83 -13.64 10.34 3.24
N ILE A 84 -13.51 9.70 2.08
CA ILE A 84 -13.85 10.25 0.77
C ILE A 84 -14.85 9.29 0.13
N ASP A 85 -16.11 9.72 0.01
CA ASP A 85 -17.19 8.85 -0.40
C ASP A 85 -17.31 8.74 -1.92
N MET A 86 -18.24 7.88 -2.35
CA MET A 86 -18.43 7.46 -3.74
C MET A 86 -18.47 8.64 -4.73
N SER A 87 -17.63 8.54 -5.77
CA SER A 87 -17.59 9.52 -6.87
C SER A 87 -17.32 10.96 -6.45
N ALA A 88 -16.74 11.20 -5.28
CA ALA A 88 -16.53 12.55 -4.74
C ALA A 88 -15.78 13.44 -5.73
N PHE A 89 -14.79 12.92 -6.44
CA PHE A 89 -14.01 13.63 -7.49
C PHE A 89 -14.23 13.05 -8.89
N GLY A 90 -15.30 12.29 -9.10
CA GLY A 90 -15.56 11.70 -10.39
C GLY A 90 -15.68 12.76 -11.50
N GLN A 91 -15.04 12.52 -12.66
CA GLN A 91 -15.01 13.41 -13.82
C GLN A 91 -14.38 14.79 -13.58
N CYS A 92 -13.51 14.95 -12.58
CA CYS A 92 -12.64 16.11 -12.42
C CYS A 92 -11.49 16.05 -13.42
N LYS A 93 -11.76 16.41 -14.67
CA LYS A 93 -10.87 16.13 -15.81
C LYS A 93 -9.51 16.82 -15.73
N ASN A 94 -9.43 17.99 -15.10
CA ASN A 94 -8.19 18.76 -14.97
C ASN A 94 -7.48 18.55 -13.63
N LEU A 95 -7.97 17.63 -12.77
CA LEU A 95 -7.34 17.34 -11.49
C LEU A 95 -5.98 16.67 -11.73
N THR A 96 -4.92 17.36 -11.30
CA THR A 96 -3.52 16.93 -11.49
C THR A 96 -2.86 16.57 -10.17
N ASP A 97 -3.27 17.20 -9.08
CA ASP A 97 -2.61 17.10 -7.78
C ASP A 97 -3.62 16.84 -6.66
N VAL A 98 -3.42 15.74 -5.95
CA VAL A 98 -4.24 15.30 -4.82
C VAL A 98 -3.33 14.87 -3.69
N GLU A 99 -3.45 15.52 -2.54
CA GLU A 99 -2.72 15.16 -1.35
C GLU A 99 -3.63 14.37 -0.40
N LEU A 100 -3.31 13.10 -0.17
CA LEU A 100 -4.03 12.20 0.73
C LEU A 100 -3.25 12.01 2.04
N GLY A 101 -3.95 11.87 3.16
CA GLY A 101 -3.35 11.67 4.48
C GLY A 101 -3.46 10.25 5.03
N ASP A 102 -2.68 9.98 6.08
CA ASP A 102 -2.53 8.64 6.66
C ASP A 102 -3.73 8.19 7.53
N GLU A 103 -4.76 9.03 7.67
CA GLU A 103 -6.01 8.62 8.33
C GLU A 103 -7.03 8.00 7.34
N LEU A 104 -6.81 8.18 6.04
CA LEU A 104 -7.65 7.60 5.01
C LEU A 104 -7.32 6.10 4.85
N VAL A 105 -8.32 5.25 5.03
CA VAL A 105 -8.18 3.78 4.99
C VAL A 105 -8.78 3.17 3.73
N ILE A 106 -9.81 3.79 3.17
CA ILE A 106 -10.60 3.24 2.07
C ILE A 106 -10.71 4.25 0.94
N ILE A 107 -10.42 3.82 -0.29
CA ILE A 107 -10.79 4.54 -1.52
C ILE A 107 -12.08 3.93 -2.07
N ARG A 108 -13.20 4.64 -1.92
CA ARG A 108 -14.54 4.15 -2.27
C ARG A 108 -14.77 4.08 -3.79
N ASN A 109 -15.94 3.59 -4.17
CA ASN A 109 -16.31 3.42 -5.58
C ASN A 109 -16.21 4.72 -6.38
N PHE A 110 -15.50 4.65 -7.51
CA PHE A 110 -15.41 5.73 -8.52
C PHE A 110 -14.89 7.08 -7.99
N VAL A 111 -14.19 7.13 -6.85
CA VAL A 111 -13.74 8.39 -6.23
C VAL A 111 -13.02 9.30 -7.23
N PHE A 112 -12.05 8.77 -7.98
CA PHE A 112 -11.28 9.52 -8.98
C PHE A 112 -11.59 9.10 -10.42
N ASN A 113 -12.74 8.45 -10.65
CA ASN A 113 -13.08 7.97 -12.00
C ASN A 113 -13.17 9.11 -13.01
N GLY A 114 -12.40 9.02 -14.09
CA GLY A 114 -12.39 10.03 -15.16
C GLY A 114 -11.58 11.28 -14.86
N CYS A 115 -10.69 11.23 -13.85
CA CYS A 115 -9.68 12.28 -13.62
C CYS A 115 -8.55 12.15 -14.65
N SER A 116 -8.84 12.55 -15.90
CA SER A 116 -7.97 12.28 -17.05
C SER A 116 -6.65 13.07 -17.05
N SER A 117 -6.47 14.05 -16.17
CA SER A 117 -5.20 14.76 -16.00
C SER A 117 -4.37 14.24 -14.82
N LEU A 118 -4.90 13.30 -14.04
CA LEU A 118 -4.19 12.70 -12.89
C LEU A 118 -3.17 11.69 -13.40
N THR A 119 -1.90 12.09 -13.40
CA THR A 119 -0.78 11.29 -13.92
C THR A 119 0.01 10.61 -12.83
N HIS A 120 0.01 11.17 -11.63
CA HIS A 120 0.70 10.65 -10.46
C HIS A 120 -0.19 10.79 -9.23
N LEU A 121 -0.20 9.79 -8.38
CA LEU A 121 -0.89 9.81 -7.10
C LEU A 121 -0.10 8.97 -6.10
N LYS A 122 0.21 9.57 -4.97
CA LYS A 122 0.80 8.85 -3.85
C LYS A 122 -0.32 8.38 -2.93
N LEU A 123 -0.46 7.08 -2.79
CA LEU A 123 -1.39 6.49 -1.83
C LEU A 123 -0.73 6.41 -0.45
N PRO A 124 -1.43 6.80 0.62
CA PRO A 124 -0.94 6.63 1.98
C PRO A 124 -0.85 5.15 2.37
N SER A 125 0.07 4.85 3.29
CA SER A 125 0.31 3.47 3.75
C SER A 125 -0.86 2.88 4.55
N SER A 126 -1.80 3.70 4.96
CA SER A 126 -3.02 3.35 5.70
C SER A 126 -4.09 2.67 4.84
N ILE A 127 -4.06 2.82 3.51
CA ILE A 127 -5.09 2.27 2.63
C ILE A 127 -5.06 0.74 2.67
N SER A 128 -6.21 0.16 3.04
CA SER A 128 -6.47 -1.29 3.00
C SER A 128 -7.37 -1.71 1.85
N ASP A 129 -8.26 -0.82 1.38
CA ASP A 129 -9.26 -1.16 0.38
C ASP A 129 -9.35 -0.12 -0.74
N ILE A 130 -9.35 -0.61 -1.97
CA ILE A 130 -9.63 0.17 -3.18
C ILE A 130 -10.86 -0.44 -3.85
N TYR A 131 -11.94 0.31 -3.93
CA TYR A 131 -13.22 -0.20 -4.45
C TYR A 131 -13.37 -0.02 -5.96
N THR A 132 -14.52 -0.48 -6.46
CA THR A 132 -14.86 -0.53 -7.88
C THR A 132 -14.60 0.78 -8.61
N GLY A 133 -13.83 0.71 -9.71
CA GLY A 133 -13.60 1.82 -10.61
C GLY A 133 -12.94 3.05 -9.99
N ALA A 134 -12.31 2.91 -8.83
CA ALA A 134 -11.78 4.04 -8.03
C ALA A 134 -10.87 4.98 -8.82
N PHE A 135 -10.03 4.44 -9.71
CA PHE A 135 -9.12 5.18 -10.59
C PHE A 135 -9.44 4.96 -12.08
N GLY A 136 -10.63 4.47 -12.39
CA GLY A 136 -11.00 4.21 -13.78
C GLY A 136 -10.82 5.43 -14.67
N ARG A 137 -10.23 5.27 -15.86
CA ARG A 137 -10.01 6.34 -16.85
C ARG A 137 -9.15 7.51 -16.35
N CYS A 138 -8.24 7.24 -15.41
CA CYS A 138 -7.15 8.14 -15.06
C CYS A 138 -5.99 7.98 -16.04
N ASN A 139 -5.11 9.00 -16.14
CA ASN A 139 -3.89 8.93 -16.94
C ASN A 139 -2.64 8.61 -16.11
N LEU A 140 -2.81 7.88 -15.01
CA LEU A 140 -1.69 7.41 -14.18
C LEU A 140 -0.66 6.70 -15.05
N THR A 141 0.62 7.03 -14.86
CA THR A 141 1.74 6.40 -15.58
C THR A 141 2.36 5.28 -14.76
N ASP A 142 2.45 5.48 -13.47
CA ASP A 142 2.86 4.48 -12.50
C ASP A 142 2.09 4.65 -11.20
N ILE A 143 1.95 3.56 -10.46
CA ILE A 143 1.36 3.59 -9.11
C ILE A 143 1.99 2.51 -8.24
N GLU A 144 2.25 2.87 -6.99
CA GLU A 144 2.65 1.96 -5.93
C GLU A 144 1.48 1.79 -4.96
N LEU A 145 1.00 0.55 -4.84
CA LEU A 145 -0.09 0.22 -3.93
C LEU A 145 0.45 0.03 -2.50
N PRO A 146 -0.34 0.38 -1.48
CA PRO A 146 0.10 0.24 -0.10
C PRO A 146 0.37 -1.23 0.28
N GLN A 147 1.35 -1.46 1.14
CA GLN A 147 1.68 -2.81 1.62
C GLN A 147 0.54 -3.45 2.43
N ARG A 148 -0.35 -2.64 3.01
CA ARG A 148 -1.51 -3.08 3.80
C ARG A 148 -2.78 -3.27 2.98
N LEU A 149 -2.70 -3.14 1.65
CA LEU A 149 -3.87 -3.31 0.78
C LEU A 149 -4.36 -4.76 0.89
N GLU A 150 -5.62 -4.95 1.25
CA GLU A 150 -6.28 -6.25 1.40
C GLU A 150 -7.30 -6.53 0.29
N TYR A 151 -7.84 -5.47 -0.32
CA TYR A 151 -8.88 -5.58 -1.33
C TYR A 151 -8.70 -4.61 -2.50
N MET A 152 -8.86 -5.13 -3.73
CA MET A 152 -8.94 -4.33 -4.95
C MET A 152 -10.17 -4.72 -5.78
N GLY A 153 -11.12 -3.80 -5.87
CA GLY A 153 -12.39 -3.96 -6.54
C GLY A 153 -12.28 -4.06 -8.08
N PRO A 154 -13.37 -4.52 -8.73
CA PRO A 154 -13.43 -4.61 -10.18
C PRO A 154 -13.19 -3.26 -10.83
N SER A 155 -12.62 -3.27 -12.03
CA SER A 155 -12.39 -2.08 -12.84
C SER A 155 -11.61 -0.96 -12.12
N ALA A 156 -10.89 -1.26 -11.02
CA ALA A 156 -10.21 -0.25 -10.20
C ALA A 156 -9.34 0.69 -11.02
N PHE A 157 -8.66 0.17 -12.05
CA PHE A 157 -7.82 0.92 -13.00
C PHE A 157 -8.31 0.81 -14.45
N CYS A 158 -9.56 0.40 -14.67
CA CYS A 158 -10.10 0.22 -16.01
C CYS A 158 -9.97 1.50 -16.85
N GLY A 159 -9.41 1.38 -18.06
CA GLY A 159 -9.19 2.51 -18.97
C GLY A 159 -8.05 3.46 -18.56
N CYS A 160 -7.14 3.04 -17.68
CA CYS A 160 -5.90 3.76 -17.43
C CYS A 160 -4.91 3.48 -18.58
N GLU A 161 -5.17 4.08 -19.75
CA GLU A 161 -4.45 3.78 -21.00
C GLU A 161 -2.94 4.06 -20.93
N ARG A 162 -2.51 4.95 -20.03
CA ARG A 162 -1.11 5.36 -19.86
C ARG A 162 -0.37 4.65 -18.74
N LEU A 163 -1.04 3.75 -18.01
CA LEU A 163 -0.42 3.02 -16.90
C LEU A 163 0.63 2.06 -17.44
N GLN A 164 1.89 2.29 -17.11
CA GLN A 164 3.05 1.51 -17.55
C GLN A 164 3.58 0.59 -16.46
N ARG A 165 3.53 1.04 -15.21
CA ARG A 165 4.06 0.31 -14.06
C ARG A 165 3.08 0.30 -12.90
N ILE A 166 2.98 -0.88 -12.25
CA ILE A 166 2.28 -1.02 -10.98
C ILE A 166 3.16 -1.81 -10.00
N ALA A 167 3.27 -1.33 -8.76
CA ALA A 167 3.87 -2.09 -7.68
C ALA A 167 2.76 -2.63 -6.76
N LEU A 168 2.75 -3.94 -6.53
CA LEU A 168 1.69 -4.68 -5.83
C LEU A 168 2.21 -5.27 -4.52
N PRO A 169 1.40 -5.29 -3.44
CA PRO A 169 1.68 -6.13 -2.29
C PRO A 169 1.46 -7.61 -2.65
N LEU A 170 2.21 -8.51 -2.03
CA LEU A 170 2.04 -9.96 -2.22
C LEU A 170 0.89 -10.45 -1.34
N ILE A 171 -0.29 -10.56 -1.94
CA ILE A 171 -1.51 -11.00 -1.26
C ILE A 171 -2.20 -12.05 -2.12
N ARG A 172 -2.52 -13.20 -1.50
CA ARG A 172 -3.35 -14.21 -2.16
C ARG A 172 -4.72 -13.62 -2.45
N ASP A 173 -5.25 -13.97 -3.60
CA ASP A 173 -6.62 -13.62 -3.97
C ASP A 173 -6.94 -12.12 -4.01
N LEU A 174 -5.93 -11.24 -4.21
CA LEU A 174 -6.10 -9.78 -4.24
C LEU A 174 -7.19 -9.34 -5.23
N PHE A 175 -7.33 -10.05 -6.35
CA PHE A 175 -8.32 -9.76 -7.41
C PHE A 175 -9.53 -10.72 -7.39
N LEU A 176 -9.62 -11.62 -6.40
CA LEU A 176 -10.74 -12.56 -6.33
C LEU A 176 -11.92 -11.94 -5.59
N PHE A 177 -13.07 -12.08 -6.19
CA PHE A 177 -14.35 -11.79 -5.57
C PHE A 177 -15.00 -13.07 -5.03
N SER A 178 -15.78 -12.94 -3.98
CA SER A 178 -16.59 -14.03 -3.44
C SER A 178 -17.62 -14.60 -4.45
N ASP A 179 -17.91 -13.84 -5.51
CA ASP A 179 -18.75 -14.28 -6.63
C ASP A 179 -17.88 -14.46 -7.89
N ARG A 180 -17.62 -15.72 -8.24
CA ARG A 180 -16.86 -16.14 -9.44
C ARG A 180 -17.49 -15.71 -10.78
N SER A 181 -18.61 -15.00 -10.77
CA SER A 181 -19.27 -14.48 -11.96
C SER A 181 -18.69 -13.15 -12.45
N GLN A 182 -17.79 -12.51 -11.69
CA GLN A 182 -17.18 -11.24 -12.08
C GLN A 182 -15.80 -11.47 -12.70
N THR A 183 -15.58 -10.85 -13.84
CA THR A 183 -14.37 -10.92 -14.64
C THR A 183 -13.23 -10.14 -13.98
N TYR A 184 -12.00 -10.62 -14.17
CA TYR A 184 -10.75 -9.92 -13.83
C TYR A 184 -10.59 -8.68 -14.73
N ASP A 185 -11.32 -7.61 -14.47
CA ASP A 185 -11.34 -6.42 -15.30
C ASP A 185 -10.58 -5.22 -14.70
N GLN A 186 -9.83 -5.45 -13.61
CA GLN A 186 -9.12 -4.40 -12.88
C GLN A 186 -8.26 -3.54 -13.80
N PHE A 187 -7.64 -4.15 -14.81
CA PHE A 187 -6.74 -3.49 -15.78
C PHE A 187 -7.28 -3.48 -17.20
N GLN A 188 -8.57 -3.66 -17.39
CA GLN A 188 -9.18 -3.57 -18.73
C GLN A 188 -8.86 -2.22 -19.36
N GLY A 189 -8.30 -2.23 -20.59
CA GLY A 189 -7.89 -1.01 -21.29
C GLY A 189 -6.56 -0.41 -20.81
N CYS A 190 -5.80 -1.10 -19.95
CA CYS A 190 -4.44 -0.71 -19.56
C CYS A 190 -3.41 -1.31 -20.55
N GLU A 191 -3.49 -0.94 -21.81
CA GLU A 191 -2.66 -1.56 -22.86
C GLU A 191 -1.16 -1.33 -22.64
N GLN A 192 -0.78 -0.18 -22.05
CA GLN A 192 0.62 0.16 -21.81
C GLN A 192 1.19 -0.47 -20.51
N LEU A 193 0.41 -1.20 -19.73
CA LEU A 193 0.90 -1.86 -18.52
C LEU A 193 1.83 -3.01 -18.91
N VAL A 194 3.13 -2.80 -18.71
CA VAL A 194 4.20 -3.72 -19.08
C VAL A 194 5.11 -4.09 -17.92
N THR A 195 5.03 -3.35 -16.80
CA THR A 195 5.89 -3.58 -15.65
C THR A 195 5.06 -3.80 -14.39
N VAL A 196 5.25 -4.95 -13.78
CA VAL A 196 4.77 -5.26 -12.43
C VAL A 196 5.97 -5.42 -11.50
N ASP A 197 5.87 -4.85 -10.32
CA ASP A 197 6.89 -4.89 -9.29
C ASP A 197 6.27 -5.22 -7.93
N LEU A 198 7.09 -5.53 -6.94
CA LEU A 198 6.64 -5.80 -5.58
C LEU A 198 6.89 -4.62 -4.66
N VAL A 199 5.87 -4.24 -3.89
CA VAL A 199 5.95 -3.17 -2.89
C VAL A 199 6.97 -3.54 -1.80
N GLY A 200 7.67 -2.52 -1.31
CA GLY A 200 8.61 -2.66 -0.19
C GLY A 200 9.88 -3.42 -0.50
N GLY A 201 10.11 -3.82 -1.76
CA GLY A 201 11.33 -4.52 -2.14
C GLY A 201 11.54 -5.81 -1.35
N ILE A 202 10.48 -6.58 -1.08
CA ILE A 202 10.53 -7.87 -0.35
C ILE A 202 11.66 -8.75 -0.87
N HIS A 203 11.86 -8.75 -2.20
CA HIS A 203 12.99 -9.43 -2.85
C HIS A 203 14.37 -8.90 -2.39
N LYS A 204 14.47 -7.63 -1.92
CA LYS A 204 15.71 -7.04 -1.39
C LYS A 204 15.93 -7.41 0.07
N THR A 205 14.85 -7.47 0.87
CA THR A 205 14.91 -7.80 2.30
C THR A 205 15.28 -9.26 2.53
N VAL A 206 14.71 -10.16 1.74
CA VAL A 206 15.04 -11.60 1.84
C VAL A 206 16.42 -11.91 1.26
N ALA A 207 16.95 -11.07 0.38
CA ALA A 207 18.35 -11.15 -0.08
C ALA A 207 19.36 -11.01 1.07
N SER A 208 18.99 -10.37 2.17
CA SER A 208 19.83 -10.24 3.38
C SER A 208 19.96 -11.56 4.17
N LEU A 209 19.13 -12.56 3.89
CA LEU A 209 19.13 -13.87 4.57
C LEU A 209 20.03 -14.92 3.90
N HIS A 210 20.95 -14.53 3.02
CA HIS A 210 21.91 -15.40 2.33
C HIS A 210 21.27 -16.56 1.53
N MET A 211 20.07 -16.37 1.00
CA MET A 211 19.39 -17.35 0.16
C MET A 211 19.56 -16.97 -1.32
N ASP A 212 20.75 -17.16 -1.87
CA ASP A 212 21.08 -16.77 -3.26
C ASP A 212 20.19 -17.45 -4.30
N SER A 213 19.81 -18.69 -4.07
CA SER A 213 18.89 -19.45 -4.94
C SER A 213 17.51 -18.77 -5.01
N TRP A 214 16.97 -18.38 -3.85
CA TRP A 214 15.67 -17.73 -3.76
C TRP A 214 15.67 -16.35 -4.43
N ARG A 215 16.74 -15.57 -4.20
CA ARG A 215 16.91 -14.28 -4.88
C ARG A 215 16.90 -14.41 -6.40
N THR A 216 17.62 -15.39 -6.92
CA THR A 216 17.70 -15.67 -8.36
C THR A 216 16.34 -16.08 -8.91
N GLU A 217 15.61 -16.93 -8.21
CA GLU A 217 14.27 -17.36 -8.62
C GLU A 217 13.25 -16.22 -8.59
N MET A 218 13.27 -15.35 -7.57
CA MET A 218 12.39 -14.19 -7.48
C MET A 218 12.65 -13.21 -8.63
N ILE A 219 13.91 -12.92 -8.93
CA ILE A 219 14.26 -12.08 -10.08
C ILE A 219 13.78 -12.71 -11.39
N THR A 220 13.91 -14.03 -11.51
CA THR A 220 13.47 -14.77 -12.70
C THR A 220 11.95 -14.66 -12.87
N GLU A 221 11.16 -14.81 -11.79
CA GLU A 221 9.70 -14.68 -11.86
C GLU A 221 9.24 -13.24 -12.18
N ILE A 222 9.90 -12.23 -11.59
CA ILE A 222 9.61 -10.82 -11.93
C ILE A 222 9.92 -10.55 -13.41
N ASN A 223 11.03 -11.07 -13.92
CA ASN A 223 11.38 -10.91 -15.33
C ASN A 223 10.39 -11.68 -16.22
N ARG A 224 9.91 -12.85 -15.79
CA ARG A 224 8.93 -13.64 -16.54
C ARG A 224 7.63 -12.88 -16.74
N ILE A 225 7.03 -12.35 -15.68
CA ILE A 225 5.77 -11.60 -15.81
C ILE A 225 5.94 -10.36 -16.70
N ASN A 226 7.04 -9.62 -16.55
CA ASN A 226 7.33 -8.43 -17.33
C ASN A 226 7.63 -8.74 -18.82
N GLN A 227 7.91 -9.98 -19.18
CA GLN A 227 7.99 -10.45 -20.59
C GLN A 227 6.62 -10.88 -21.13
N VAL A 228 5.72 -11.35 -20.29
CA VAL A 228 4.39 -11.82 -20.69
C VAL A 228 3.42 -10.65 -20.87
N LEU A 229 3.38 -9.73 -19.93
CA LEU A 229 2.41 -8.63 -19.88
C LEU A 229 2.33 -7.75 -21.13
N PRO A 230 3.41 -7.43 -21.85
CA PRO A 230 3.32 -6.65 -23.09
C PRO A 230 2.49 -7.31 -24.19
N ASN A 231 2.40 -8.64 -24.15
CA ASN A 231 1.66 -9.44 -25.13
C ASN A 231 0.29 -9.92 -24.62
N THR A 232 -0.06 -9.61 -23.38
CA THR A 232 -1.33 -9.99 -22.75
C THR A 232 -2.37 -8.91 -23.02
N CYS A 233 -3.58 -9.32 -23.42
CA CYS A 233 -4.71 -8.40 -23.58
C CYS A 233 -5.06 -7.75 -22.23
N GLY A 234 -5.48 -6.48 -22.25
CA GLY A 234 -5.77 -5.72 -21.04
C GLY A 234 -6.75 -6.40 -20.09
N ILE A 235 -7.73 -7.15 -20.63
CA ILE A 235 -8.72 -7.90 -19.83
C ILE A 235 -8.09 -9.09 -19.08
N ASP A 236 -7.05 -9.70 -19.65
CA ASP A 236 -6.43 -10.91 -19.10
C ASP A 236 -5.25 -10.56 -18.18
N LYS A 237 -4.81 -9.30 -18.13
CA LYS A 237 -3.64 -8.88 -17.33
C LYS A 237 -3.81 -9.14 -15.84
N ALA A 238 -5.01 -8.93 -15.31
CA ALA A 238 -5.27 -9.15 -13.88
C ALA A 238 -5.16 -10.64 -13.52
N GLU A 239 -5.65 -11.54 -14.38
CA GLU A 239 -5.53 -12.99 -14.18
C GLU A 239 -4.06 -13.43 -14.23
N GLU A 240 -3.31 -12.97 -15.23
CA GLU A 240 -1.87 -13.27 -15.35
C GLU A 240 -1.06 -12.78 -14.15
N ILE A 241 -1.37 -11.57 -13.67
CA ILE A 241 -0.72 -11.00 -12.48
C ILE A 241 -1.09 -11.82 -11.23
N GLN A 242 -2.35 -12.21 -11.07
CA GLN A 242 -2.79 -13.03 -9.92
C GLN A 242 -2.09 -14.40 -9.92
N GLN A 243 -2.09 -15.09 -11.04
CA GLN A 243 -1.39 -16.39 -11.17
C GLN A 243 0.11 -16.25 -10.86
N TRP A 244 0.74 -15.18 -11.32
CA TRP A 244 2.13 -14.90 -11.01
C TRP A 244 2.35 -14.64 -9.51
N MET A 245 1.48 -13.87 -8.85
CA MET A 245 1.56 -13.62 -7.40
C MET A 245 1.42 -14.91 -6.60
N ASP A 246 0.49 -15.78 -6.97
CA ASP A 246 0.26 -17.05 -6.30
C ASP A 246 1.50 -17.96 -6.39
N VAL A 247 2.15 -18.03 -7.56
CA VAL A 247 3.42 -18.76 -7.74
C VAL A 247 4.52 -18.22 -6.83
N ILE A 248 4.63 -16.89 -6.71
CA ILE A 248 5.61 -16.25 -5.83
C ILE A 248 5.33 -16.58 -4.36
N ILE A 249 4.08 -16.46 -3.94
CA ILE A 249 3.66 -16.72 -2.56
C ILE A 249 3.94 -18.20 -2.20
N ASP A 250 3.62 -19.14 -3.10
CA ASP A 250 3.90 -20.56 -2.90
C ASP A 250 5.40 -20.84 -2.75
N LYS A 251 6.23 -20.18 -3.54
CA LYS A 251 7.69 -20.28 -3.40
C LYS A 251 8.18 -19.69 -2.08
N ILE A 252 7.66 -18.54 -1.65
CA ILE A 252 8.00 -17.95 -0.35
C ILE A 252 7.64 -18.90 0.78
N ASP A 253 6.44 -19.45 0.78
CA ASP A 253 5.97 -20.39 1.80
C ASP A 253 6.81 -21.68 1.83
N HIS A 254 7.21 -22.18 0.66
CA HIS A 254 8.15 -23.31 0.56
C HIS A 254 9.49 -22.98 1.21
N TYR A 255 10.13 -21.88 0.85
CA TYR A 255 11.42 -21.49 1.40
C TYR A 255 11.34 -21.14 2.89
N LYS A 256 10.25 -20.52 3.34
CA LYS A 256 10.00 -20.27 4.76
C LYS A 256 9.95 -21.59 5.55
N SER A 257 9.25 -22.57 5.02
CA SER A 257 9.13 -23.91 5.62
C SER A 257 10.48 -24.65 5.66
N GLU A 258 11.25 -24.59 4.57
CA GLU A 258 12.60 -25.16 4.49
C GLU A 258 13.53 -24.47 5.51
N HIS A 259 13.52 -23.14 5.57
CA HIS A 259 14.32 -22.39 6.53
C HIS A 259 13.99 -22.76 7.98
N CYS A 260 12.71 -22.84 8.33
CA CYS A 260 12.27 -23.29 9.65
C CYS A 260 12.76 -24.70 9.96
N ARG A 261 12.76 -25.62 8.97
CA ARG A 261 13.30 -26.97 9.14
C ARG A 261 14.80 -26.95 9.46
N TYR A 262 15.61 -26.22 8.68
CA TYR A 262 17.06 -26.10 8.92
C TYR A 262 17.39 -25.47 10.27
N VAL A 263 16.65 -24.46 10.67
CA VAL A 263 16.83 -23.84 11.99
C VAL A 263 16.51 -24.82 13.12
N LYS A 264 15.41 -25.58 13.01
CA LYS A 264 15.07 -26.65 13.98
C LYS A 264 16.14 -27.75 14.05
N GLU A 265 16.64 -28.21 12.90
CA GLU A 265 17.73 -29.19 12.81
C GLU A 265 19.01 -28.63 13.45
N GLY A 266 19.36 -27.37 13.20
CA GLY A 266 20.50 -26.70 13.82
C GLY A 266 20.38 -26.57 15.34
N ILE A 267 19.18 -26.25 15.86
CA ILE A 267 18.91 -26.20 17.30
C ILE A 267 19.06 -27.59 17.91
N ASN A 268 18.51 -28.65 17.30
CA ASN A 268 18.63 -30.03 17.77
C ASN A 268 20.11 -30.49 17.80
N LEU A 269 20.90 -30.14 16.80
CA LEU A 269 22.33 -30.44 16.77
C LEU A 269 23.11 -29.72 17.87
N LEU A 270 22.76 -28.46 18.16
CA LEU A 270 23.31 -27.69 19.26
C LEU A 270 22.95 -28.28 20.61
N GLU A 271 21.72 -28.71 20.83
CA GLU A 271 21.29 -29.40 22.04
C GLU A 271 22.05 -30.71 22.24
N LEU A 272 22.18 -31.52 21.18
CA LEU A 272 22.97 -32.76 21.22
C LEU A 272 24.44 -32.52 21.53
N ALA A 273 25.05 -31.47 20.96
CA ALA A 273 26.42 -31.08 21.26
C ALA A 273 26.60 -30.64 22.72
N LEU A 274 25.65 -29.88 23.25
CA LEU A 274 25.63 -29.49 24.67
C LEU A 274 25.44 -30.68 25.61
N TRP A 275 24.60 -31.64 25.24
CA TRP A 275 24.43 -32.89 25.99
C TRP A 275 25.71 -33.71 25.99
N LYS A 276 26.37 -33.83 24.83
CA LYS A 276 27.64 -34.57 24.68
C LYS A 276 28.75 -33.93 25.51
N ALA A 277 28.84 -32.60 25.52
CA ALA A 277 29.79 -31.86 26.38
C ALA A 277 29.55 -32.12 27.89
N LYS A 278 28.27 -32.12 28.32
CA LYS A 278 27.91 -32.43 29.73
C LYS A 278 28.21 -33.87 30.12
N LEU A 279 28.09 -34.83 29.21
CA LEU A 279 28.45 -36.23 29.47
C LEU A 279 29.96 -36.39 29.59
N GLY A 280 30.76 -35.75 28.72
CA GLY A 280 32.22 -35.76 28.80
C GLY A 280 32.77 -35.11 30.07
N GLU A 281 32.10 -34.06 30.62
CA GLU A 281 32.47 -33.47 31.90
C GLU A 281 32.19 -34.43 33.08
N LYS A 282 31.20 -35.32 32.98
CA LYS A 282 30.90 -36.32 34.03
C LYS A 282 31.88 -37.50 34.03
N GLU A 283 32.39 -37.90 32.89
CA GLU A 283 33.41 -38.97 32.78
C GLU A 283 34.78 -38.50 33.23
N GLY A 284 35.15 -37.20 33.05
CA GLY A 284 36.40 -36.63 33.54
C GLY A 284 36.42 -36.30 35.01
N SER A 285 35.28 -36.36 35.73
CA SER A 285 35.18 -35.99 37.14
C SER A 285 35.23 -37.16 38.14
N SER A 286 35.51 -38.40 37.68
CA SER A 286 35.60 -39.55 38.59
C SER A 286 36.96 -39.75 39.27
N GLU A 287 37.97 -38.88 39.00
CA GLU A 287 39.31 -39.05 39.56
C GLU A 287 39.85 -37.87 40.41
N VAL A 288 39.04 -36.92 40.87
CA VAL A 288 39.50 -35.97 41.89
C VAL A 288 38.37 -35.72 42.90
N ARG A 289 38.33 -36.52 43.96
CA ARG A 289 37.67 -36.15 45.22
C ARG A 289 38.59 -35.20 45.97
N GLU A 290 38.12 -34.04 46.28
CA GLU A 290 37.96 -33.40 47.57
C GLU A 290 38.00 -31.88 47.50
N THR A 291 36.98 -31.29 48.16
CA THR A 291 36.85 -29.92 48.60
C THR A 291 36.76 -28.80 47.59
N LYS A 292 35.52 -28.28 47.41
CA LYS A 292 35.18 -26.85 47.61
C LYS A 292 33.70 -26.55 47.43
N LYS A 293 33.13 -26.02 48.46
CA LYS A 293 31.98 -25.11 48.64
C LYS A 293 31.03 -24.91 47.43
N ALA A 294 29.75 -25.09 47.75
CA ALA A 294 28.61 -24.64 46.93
C ALA A 294 28.81 -23.22 46.39
N ILE A 295 29.17 -23.10 45.15
CA ILE A 295 29.06 -21.89 44.36
C ILE A 295 27.74 -21.98 43.58
N ASP A 296 26.96 -20.93 43.78
CA ASP A 296 25.63 -20.71 43.26
C ASP A 296 25.49 -21.18 41.80
N SER A 297 24.70 -22.24 41.59
CA SER A 297 24.50 -22.91 40.31
C SER A 297 23.76 -22.01 39.27
N GLU A 298 23.19 -20.92 39.74
CA GLU A 298 22.42 -20.00 38.90
C GLU A 298 23.31 -18.94 38.21
N SER A 299 24.35 -18.46 38.91
CA SER A 299 25.35 -17.53 38.33
C SER A 299 26.18 -18.19 37.22
N VAL A 300 26.59 -19.45 37.46
CA VAL A 300 27.36 -20.23 36.46
C VAL A 300 26.51 -20.59 35.24
N ARG A 301 25.21 -20.78 35.38
CA ARG A 301 24.28 -20.98 34.29
C ARG A 301 24.08 -19.70 33.47
N LYS A 302 24.07 -18.54 34.10
CA LYS A 302 23.90 -17.23 33.42
C LYS A 302 25.14 -16.87 32.60
N GLU A 303 26.35 -17.04 33.15
CA GLU A 303 27.61 -16.77 32.45
C GLU A 303 27.85 -17.73 31.25
N ARG A 304 27.49 -19.02 31.39
CA ARG A 304 27.61 -19.98 30.27
C ARG A 304 26.61 -19.77 29.14
N ARG A 305 25.43 -19.19 29.43
CA ARG A 305 24.46 -18.79 28.38
C ARG A 305 25.00 -17.65 27.54
N VAL A 306 25.70 -16.68 28.13
CA VAL A 306 26.25 -15.52 27.43
C VAL A 306 27.40 -15.91 26.48
N THR A 307 28.15 -16.96 26.78
CA THR A 307 29.30 -17.40 25.98
C THR A 307 28.96 -18.32 24.81
N CYS A 308 27.76 -18.86 24.72
CA CYS A 308 27.40 -19.86 23.69
C CYS A 308 26.77 -19.30 22.41
N GLY A 309 26.61 -17.98 22.28
CA GLY A 309 25.93 -17.39 21.10
C GLY A 309 24.43 -17.74 20.98
N ALA A 310 23.93 -18.69 21.79
CA ALA A 310 22.53 -19.10 21.81
C ALA A 310 21.59 -17.96 22.20
N ASP A 311 22.02 -17.07 23.11
CA ASP A 311 21.24 -15.88 23.50
C ASP A 311 21.09 -14.87 22.34
N THR A 312 22.08 -14.80 21.45
CA THR A 312 22.03 -13.94 20.25
C THR A 312 21.04 -14.50 19.25
N VAL A 313 21.02 -15.82 19.05
CA VAL A 313 20.05 -16.50 18.15
C VAL A 313 18.64 -16.43 18.74
N ILE A 314 18.48 -16.67 20.04
CA ILE A 314 17.18 -16.61 20.74
C ILE A 314 16.61 -15.18 20.73
N LYS A 315 17.43 -14.15 20.98
CA LYS A 315 16.95 -12.76 21.00
C LYS A 315 16.72 -12.15 19.63
N ASN A 316 17.51 -12.53 18.63
CA ASN A 316 17.51 -11.86 17.33
C ASN A 316 16.83 -12.68 16.22
N VAL A 317 16.58 -13.96 16.41
CA VAL A 317 15.97 -14.83 15.39
C VAL A 317 14.59 -15.35 15.82
N LEU A 318 14.42 -15.76 17.09
CA LEU A 318 13.14 -16.28 17.58
C LEU A 318 11.95 -15.30 17.54
N PRO A 319 12.12 -13.96 17.75
CA PRO A 319 10.99 -13.04 17.61
C PRO A 319 10.43 -12.92 16.18
N PHE A 320 11.20 -13.35 15.15
CA PHE A 320 10.77 -13.35 13.76
C PHE A 320 10.26 -14.73 13.30
N LEU A 321 10.35 -15.73 14.16
CA LEU A 321 9.75 -17.04 13.95
C LEU A 321 8.48 -17.09 14.81
N GLU A 322 7.33 -16.74 14.23
CA GLU A 322 6.03 -17.08 14.82
C GLU A 322 5.95 -18.60 14.87
N LEU A 323 6.36 -19.16 16.01
CA LEU A 323 6.19 -20.56 16.31
C LEU A 323 4.81 -20.70 16.96
N GLU A 324 3.79 -21.03 16.15
CA GLU A 324 2.60 -21.70 16.67
C GLU A 324 2.94 -23.11 17.17
#